data_5781ea61cb904f57655d45873c0d1e89
#
_entry.id   5781ea61cb904f57655d45873c0d1e89
#
_cell.length_a   1.000
_cell.length_b   1.000
_cell.length_c   1.000
_cell.angle_alpha   90.00
_cell.angle_beta   90.00
_cell.angle_gamma   90.00
#
_symmetry.space_group_name_H-M   'P 1'
#
loop_
_entity.id
_entity.type
_entity.pdbx_description
1 polymer ?
#
loop_
_entity_poly.entity_id
_entity_poly.type
_entity_poly.pdbx_seq_one_letter_code
_entity_poly.pdbx_strand_id
1 'polypeptide(L)'
;MYSTVLAAACALVAAEVVHASPTATEKQLPDRAAALPTVTASGNAFWNGKERFYIRGIDYQPDGSSGNNDPLADTQICTRDIKRFKDLGVNTIRVYSVDNSKDHTDCMKQLNDAGIYLVLDVNNPSYSINREKPEPSYNDVYLQSVFATIDEFAKYSNTLAFFSGNEVINDIPETVGSAPYVKATTRDMRQYIGSRGYRKIPVGYSAADVSTNRMQTAEYFNCGTDDERSDFFAFNDYSWCSPSSFTQSGWDQKVKNFTGYGLPIFLSEWGCTKNKRDFSELSALMSNQMSGVYSGGLLYEYSREGNAFGIVELSGDSDSVKEDDDFATFKSALAKYPAPSGDGGFTSTTKAVACPTQDAVWSLGKWGASALPAIPDGAKKYMTAGAGKGPGLSGDGSQNAGGTSTGTAEPGSGSVSATASGDNGGTGRPAPPMDMSFFIVTGVAGFFTLVGTLLL
;
A
#
# COMPACT_ATOMS: atom_id res chain seq x y z
N MET A 1 30.31 21.80 95.19
CA MET A 1 31.01 21.04 94.10
C MET A 1 30.33 19.73 94.01
N TYR A 2 30.03 19.30 92.84
CA TYR A 2 29.29 18.13 92.39
C TYR A 2 27.80 18.35 92.13
N SER A 3 27.50 18.60 90.86
CA SER A 3 26.15 18.57 90.31
C SER A 3 25.87 17.14 89.87
N THR A 4 24.73 16.62 90.28
CA THR A 4 24.16 15.37 89.76
C THR A 4 22.99 15.67 88.91
N VAL A 5 23.08 15.29 87.65
CA VAL A 5 22.02 15.37 86.69
C VAL A 5 21.20 14.09 86.68
N LEU A 6 19.88 14.25 86.93
CA LEU A 6 18.94 13.13 86.92
C LEU A 6 18.44 13.00 85.48
N ALA A 7 18.64 11.81 84.89
CA ALA A 7 18.03 11.49 83.56
C ALA A 7 16.73 10.77 83.80
N ALA A 8 15.62 11.34 83.29
CA ALA A 8 14.30 10.74 83.21
C ALA A 8 14.15 9.94 81.92
N ALA A 9 13.90 8.65 82.00
CA ALA A 9 13.59 7.80 80.86
C ALA A 9 12.06 7.82 80.59
N CYS A 10 11.69 8.32 79.49
CA CYS A 10 10.30 8.17 78.91
C CYS A 10 10.26 6.87 78.07
N ALA A 11 9.50 5.88 78.51
CA ALA A 11 9.17 4.72 77.68
C ALA A 11 8.03 5.03 76.74
N LEU A 12 8.31 5.03 75.45
CA LEU A 12 7.31 5.11 74.39
C LEU A 12 6.87 3.69 74.02
N VAL A 13 5.60 3.38 74.26
CA VAL A 13 4.97 2.14 73.76
C VAL A 13 4.54 2.43 72.30
N ALA A 14 5.23 1.81 71.36
CA ALA A 14 4.82 1.82 69.94
C ALA A 14 3.74 0.76 69.72
N ALA A 15 2.53 1.17 69.42
CA ALA A 15 1.47 0.29 68.93
C ALA A 15 1.69 0.06 67.44
N GLU A 16 2.05 -1.17 67.06
CA GLU A 16 2.07 -1.59 65.65
C GLU A 16 0.65 -1.71 65.10
N VAL A 17 0.26 -0.79 64.23
CA VAL A 17 -0.95 -0.91 63.41
C VAL A 17 -0.60 -1.76 62.22
N VAL A 18 -0.98 -3.03 62.22
CA VAL A 18 -0.91 -3.90 61.05
C VAL A 18 -1.94 -3.46 60.04
N HIS A 19 -1.49 -2.73 59.02
CA HIS A 19 -2.31 -2.45 57.84
C HIS A 19 -2.27 -3.69 56.92
N ALA A 20 -3.33 -4.48 56.96
CA ALA A 20 -3.59 -5.47 55.91
C ALA A 20 -4.00 -4.73 54.63
N SER A 21 -3.06 -4.53 53.72
CA SER A 21 -3.34 -4.12 52.34
C SER A 21 -4.03 -5.30 51.61
N PRO A 22 -5.20 -5.08 50.98
CA PRO A 22 -5.75 -6.09 50.08
C PRO A 22 -4.83 -6.18 48.88
N THR A 23 -4.14 -7.30 48.69
CA THR A 23 -3.51 -7.67 47.45
C THR A 23 -4.61 -7.82 46.39
N ALA A 24 -4.91 -6.73 45.68
CA ALA A 24 -5.66 -6.81 44.43
C ALA A 24 -4.74 -7.60 43.48
N THR A 25 -5.14 -8.83 43.16
CA THR A 25 -4.58 -9.57 42.04
C THR A 25 -4.88 -8.76 40.79
N GLU A 26 -3.92 -7.98 40.37
CA GLU A 26 -3.97 -7.30 39.08
C GLU A 26 -4.07 -8.40 38.03
N LYS A 27 -5.28 -8.54 37.46
CA LYS A 27 -5.50 -9.38 36.30
C LYS A 27 -4.63 -8.79 35.21
N GLN A 28 -3.47 -9.39 34.97
CA GLN A 28 -2.59 -9.06 33.87
C GLN A 28 -3.43 -9.23 32.61
N LEU A 29 -3.82 -8.10 32.00
CA LEU A 29 -4.44 -8.10 30.67
C LEU A 29 -3.42 -8.76 29.73
N PRO A 30 -3.84 -9.66 28.84
CA PRO A 30 -2.92 -10.27 27.90
C PRO A 30 -2.16 -9.15 27.18
N ASP A 31 -0.82 -9.31 27.09
CA ASP A 31 0.06 -8.37 26.39
C ASP A 31 -0.56 -8.03 25.04
N ARG A 32 -0.94 -6.77 24.88
CA ARG A 32 -1.44 -6.26 23.59
C ARG A 32 -0.27 -6.33 22.64
N ALA A 33 -0.34 -7.20 21.64
CA ALA A 33 0.72 -7.29 20.65
C ALA A 33 1.05 -5.87 20.15
N ALA A 34 2.33 -5.54 20.10
CA ALA A 34 2.78 -4.24 19.59
C ALA A 34 2.32 -4.07 18.15
N ALA A 35 1.99 -2.85 17.76
CA ALA A 35 1.66 -2.55 16.38
C ALA A 35 2.86 -2.93 15.47
N LEU A 36 2.58 -3.58 14.34
CA LEU A 36 3.62 -3.88 13.35
C LEU A 36 4.28 -2.57 12.89
N PRO A 37 5.60 -2.56 12.72
CA PRO A 37 6.29 -1.42 12.14
C PRO A 37 5.75 -1.13 10.75
N THR A 38 5.67 0.15 10.38
CA THR A 38 5.21 0.53 9.05
C THR A 38 6.23 0.20 7.98
N VAL A 39 5.79 -0.37 6.87
CA VAL A 39 6.64 -0.59 5.69
C VAL A 39 6.70 0.68 4.85
N THR A 40 7.89 1.06 4.40
CA THR A 40 8.14 2.24 3.57
C THR A 40 8.77 1.84 2.24
N ALA A 41 8.56 2.66 1.20
CA ALA A 41 9.23 2.54 -0.09
C ALA A 41 10.42 3.52 -0.14
N SER A 42 11.61 3.04 -0.51
CA SER A 42 12.81 3.87 -0.72
C SER A 42 13.73 3.22 -1.74
N GLY A 43 14.18 4.00 -2.73
CA GLY A 43 14.88 3.45 -3.88
C GLY A 43 13.99 2.41 -4.57
N ASN A 44 14.58 1.32 -4.98
CA ASN A 44 13.87 0.21 -5.62
C ASN A 44 13.37 -0.87 -4.64
N ALA A 45 13.12 -0.53 -3.37
CA ALA A 45 12.81 -1.51 -2.34
C ALA A 45 11.77 -1.04 -1.31
N PHE A 46 11.13 -2.02 -0.67
CA PHE A 46 10.37 -1.82 0.56
C PHE A 46 11.23 -2.11 1.78
N TRP A 47 10.94 -1.40 2.88
CA TRP A 47 11.72 -1.45 4.12
C TRP A 47 10.81 -1.52 5.34
N ASN A 48 11.13 -2.45 6.23
CA ASN A 48 10.62 -2.50 7.60
C ASN A 48 11.72 -1.98 8.53
N GLY A 49 11.66 -0.71 8.88
CA GLY A 49 12.76 -0.06 9.56
C GLY A 49 14.05 -0.06 8.71
N LYS A 50 15.06 -0.82 9.13
CA LYS A 50 16.34 -0.97 8.41
C LYS A 50 16.45 -2.27 7.61
N GLU A 51 15.46 -3.15 7.73
CA GLU A 51 15.46 -4.44 7.07
C GLU A 51 14.69 -4.37 5.74
N ARG A 52 15.27 -4.99 4.70
CA ARG A 52 14.59 -5.12 3.43
C ARG A 52 13.31 -5.96 3.59
N PHE A 53 12.19 -5.44 3.12
CA PHE A 53 10.91 -6.15 3.16
C PHE A 53 10.61 -6.78 1.80
N TYR A 54 10.33 -8.09 1.82
CA TYR A 54 9.86 -8.83 0.65
C TYR A 54 8.42 -9.27 0.87
N ILE A 55 7.56 -8.99 -0.11
CA ILE A 55 6.18 -9.47 -0.13
C ILE A 55 6.20 -10.98 -0.41
N ARG A 56 5.72 -11.74 0.53
CA ARG A 56 5.51 -13.20 0.44
C ARG A 56 4.06 -13.44 0.78
N GLY A 57 3.19 -13.20 -0.20
CA GLY A 57 1.79 -13.02 0.09
C GLY A 57 0.85 -13.84 -0.78
N ILE A 58 -0.44 -13.56 -0.58
CA ILE A 58 -1.54 -14.18 -1.30
C ILE A 58 -2.66 -13.17 -1.53
N ASP A 59 -3.28 -13.23 -2.71
CA ASP A 59 -4.47 -12.46 -3.02
C ASP A 59 -5.69 -13.06 -2.31
N TYR A 60 -6.47 -12.21 -1.67
CA TYR A 60 -7.55 -12.60 -0.79
C TYR A 60 -8.82 -11.82 -1.09
N GLN A 61 -9.70 -12.41 -1.88
CA GLN A 61 -11.02 -11.89 -2.16
C GLN A 61 -12.00 -13.06 -2.31
N PRO A 62 -12.58 -13.58 -1.22
CA PRO A 62 -13.69 -14.53 -1.31
C PRO A 62 -14.83 -13.91 -2.13
N ASP A 63 -15.26 -14.58 -3.18
CA ASP A 63 -16.13 -14.17 -4.30
C ASP A 63 -15.40 -13.61 -5.55
N GLY A 64 -14.05 -13.68 -5.56
CA GLY A 64 -13.22 -13.34 -6.70
C GLY A 64 -12.81 -11.87 -6.80
N SER A 65 -11.77 -11.59 -7.58
CA SER A 65 -11.18 -10.25 -7.72
C SER A 65 -12.13 -9.17 -8.25
N SER A 66 -13.24 -9.59 -8.86
CA SER A 66 -14.36 -8.70 -9.27
C SER A 66 -15.54 -8.77 -8.30
N GLY A 67 -15.37 -9.44 -7.18
CA GLY A 67 -16.37 -9.59 -6.15
C GLY A 67 -16.71 -8.28 -5.45
N ASN A 68 -17.89 -8.25 -4.84
CA ASN A 68 -18.40 -7.07 -4.17
C ASN A 68 -18.66 -7.34 -2.67
N ASN A 69 -17.92 -8.28 -2.09
CA ASN A 69 -17.92 -8.56 -0.66
C ASN A 69 -16.69 -7.97 0.01
N ASP A 70 -16.81 -7.66 1.28
CA ASP A 70 -15.71 -7.17 2.10
C ASP A 70 -15.27 -8.24 3.10
N PRO A 71 -14.14 -8.92 2.84
CA PRO A 71 -13.67 -9.97 3.71
C PRO A 71 -13.05 -9.46 5.02
N LEU A 72 -12.81 -8.15 5.13
CA LEU A 72 -12.19 -7.52 6.29
C LEU A 72 -13.20 -6.87 7.24
N ALA A 73 -14.47 -6.75 6.83
CA ALA A 73 -15.54 -6.23 7.68
C ALA A 73 -16.28 -7.31 8.47
N ASP A 74 -16.06 -8.59 8.15
CA ASP A 74 -16.64 -9.73 8.85
C ASP A 74 -15.58 -10.42 9.73
N THR A 75 -15.70 -10.25 11.05
CA THR A 75 -14.76 -10.78 12.03
C THR A 75 -14.71 -12.31 12.03
N GLN A 76 -15.80 -13.00 11.70
CA GLN A 76 -15.82 -14.48 11.67
C GLN A 76 -15.04 -14.98 10.46
N ILE A 77 -15.30 -14.39 9.29
CA ILE A 77 -14.61 -14.71 8.04
C ILE A 77 -13.10 -14.46 8.18
N CYS A 78 -12.71 -13.26 8.63
CA CYS A 78 -11.28 -12.96 8.75
C CYS A 78 -10.58 -13.82 9.83
N THR A 79 -11.23 -14.11 10.96
CA THR A 79 -10.67 -15.02 11.99
C THR A 79 -10.45 -16.42 11.45
N ARG A 80 -11.38 -16.92 10.63
CA ARG A 80 -11.28 -18.22 9.94
C ARG A 80 -10.06 -18.26 9.04
N ASP A 81 -9.85 -17.25 8.20
CA ASP A 81 -8.87 -17.27 7.12
C ASP A 81 -7.46 -16.86 7.60
N ILE A 82 -7.35 -15.96 8.58
CA ILE A 82 -6.07 -15.58 9.17
C ILE A 82 -5.33 -16.78 9.78
N LYS A 83 -6.04 -17.79 10.27
CA LYS A 83 -5.41 -19.05 10.73
C LYS A 83 -4.64 -19.74 9.60
N ARG A 84 -5.20 -19.73 8.37
CA ARG A 84 -4.59 -20.33 7.18
C ARG A 84 -3.43 -19.47 6.67
N PHE A 85 -3.56 -18.15 6.70
CA PHE A 85 -2.46 -17.25 6.35
C PHE A 85 -1.25 -17.46 7.27
N LYS A 86 -1.47 -17.62 8.57
CA LYS A 86 -0.42 -17.97 9.54
C LYS A 86 0.20 -19.34 9.24
N ASP A 87 -0.62 -20.33 8.92
CA ASP A 87 -0.17 -21.69 8.61
C ASP A 87 0.65 -21.73 7.32
N LEU A 88 0.28 -20.98 6.29
CA LEU A 88 1.06 -20.78 5.08
C LEU A 88 2.41 -20.08 5.35
N GLY A 89 2.46 -19.19 6.34
CA GLY A 89 3.63 -18.36 6.62
C GLY A 89 3.74 -17.16 5.68
N VAL A 90 2.62 -16.66 5.15
CA VAL A 90 2.57 -15.42 4.38
C VAL A 90 2.68 -14.20 5.31
N ASN A 91 3.26 -13.12 4.80
CA ASN A 91 3.42 -11.86 5.53
C ASN A 91 2.55 -10.73 4.97
N THR A 92 1.88 -10.95 3.85
CA THR A 92 1.08 -9.94 3.17
C THR A 92 -0.14 -10.58 2.51
N ILE A 93 -1.28 -9.91 2.60
CA ILE A 93 -2.45 -10.22 1.77
C ILE A 93 -2.78 -9.02 0.89
N ARG A 94 -3.42 -9.26 -0.24
CA ARG A 94 -4.05 -8.22 -1.07
C ARG A 94 -5.56 -8.41 -1.07
N VAL A 95 -6.31 -7.33 -0.90
CA VAL A 95 -7.77 -7.30 -1.00
C VAL A 95 -8.17 -6.35 -2.11
N TYR A 96 -9.14 -6.75 -2.94
CA TYR A 96 -9.58 -6.02 -4.13
C TYR A 96 -10.76 -5.09 -3.85
N SER A 97 -11.67 -5.49 -2.96
CA SER A 97 -12.89 -4.73 -2.65
C SER A 97 -13.13 -4.67 -1.14
N VAL A 98 -13.40 -3.48 -0.64
CA VAL A 98 -13.79 -3.24 0.75
C VAL A 98 -14.98 -2.29 0.82
N ASP A 99 -15.80 -2.43 1.84
CA ASP A 99 -16.88 -1.51 2.17
C ASP A 99 -16.36 -0.39 3.07
N ASN A 100 -15.91 0.70 2.46
CA ASN A 100 -15.32 1.85 3.17
C ASN A 100 -16.31 2.62 4.09
N SER A 101 -17.53 2.13 4.24
CA SER A 101 -18.52 2.63 5.22
C SER A 101 -18.55 1.83 6.52
N LYS A 102 -17.81 0.70 6.58
CA LYS A 102 -17.74 -0.23 7.72
C LYS A 102 -16.46 -0.04 8.55
N ASP A 103 -16.45 -0.63 9.73
CA ASP A 103 -15.28 -0.69 10.61
C ASP A 103 -14.49 -1.99 10.35
N HIS A 104 -13.16 -1.88 10.21
CA HIS A 104 -12.24 -2.98 9.94
C HIS A 104 -11.29 -3.25 11.11
N THR A 105 -11.51 -2.59 12.25
CA THR A 105 -10.56 -2.58 13.38
C THR A 105 -10.24 -3.99 13.87
N ASP A 106 -11.23 -4.86 14.01
CA ASP A 106 -11.01 -6.21 14.54
C ASP A 106 -10.20 -7.08 13.59
N CYS A 107 -10.51 -7.07 12.29
CA CYS A 107 -9.77 -7.85 11.31
C CYS A 107 -8.34 -7.31 11.11
N MET A 108 -8.17 -5.99 10.99
CA MET A 108 -6.86 -5.37 10.85
C MET A 108 -5.99 -5.61 12.09
N LYS A 109 -6.58 -5.62 13.28
CA LYS A 109 -5.88 -6.02 14.51
C LYS A 109 -5.45 -7.48 14.47
N GLN A 110 -6.31 -8.40 14.05
CA GLN A 110 -5.97 -9.83 13.96
C GLN A 110 -4.86 -10.07 12.94
N LEU A 111 -4.87 -9.38 11.78
CA LEU A 111 -3.79 -9.39 10.81
C LEU A 111 -2.47 -8.87 11.42
N ASN A 112 -2.54 -7.74 12.15
CA ASN A 112 -1.39 -7.20 12.88
C ASN A 112 -0.81 -8.22 13.87
N ASP A 113 -1.66 -8.83 14.68
CA ASP A 113 -1.26 -9.82 15.68
C ASP A 113 -0.69 -11.10 15.03
N ALA A 114 -1.03 -11.35 13.77
CA ALA A 114 -0.51 -12.44 12.95
C ALA A 114 0.78 -12.09 12.19
N GLY A 115 1.24 -10.82 12.24
CA GLY A 115 2.41 -10.37 11.49
C GLY A 115 2.13 -10.11 10.01
N ILE A 116 0.87 -9.84 9.63
CA ILE A 116 0.41 -9.75 8.24
C ILE A 116 0.06 -8.32 7.87
N TYR A 117 0.63 -7.87 6.75
CA TYR A 117 0.36 -6.58 6.13
C TYR A 117 -0.73 -6.68 5.07
N LEU A 118 -1.40 -5.56 4.82
CA LEU A 118 -2.42 -5.41 3.78
C LEU A 118 -1.91 -4.53 2.64
N VAL A 119 -2.00 -5.01 1.40
CA VAL A 119 -2.01 -4.20 0.18
C VAL A 119 -3.46 -4.14 -0.30
N LEU A 120 -3.97 -2.94 -0.56
CA LEU A 120 -5.39 -2.72 -0.79
C LEU A 120 -5.64 -1.97 -2.10
N ASP A 121 -6.53 -2.51 -2.94
CA ASP A 121 -7.10 -1.76 -4.04
C ASP A 121 -8.12 -0.74 -3.50
N VAL A 122 -8.03 0.52 -3.93
CA VAL A 122 -9.01 1.56 -3.52
C VAL A 122 -10.24 1.58 -4.41
N ASN A 123 -10.19 0.83 -5.51
CA ASN A 123 -11.28 0.69 -6.47
C ASN A 123 -12.12 -0.55 -6.15
N ASN A 124 -13.34 -0.56 -6.66
CA ASN A 124 -14.21 -1.72 -6.69
C ASN A 124 -15.08 -1.65 -7.97
N PRO A 125 -15.90 -2.66 -8.29
CA PRO A 125 -16.69 -2.66 -9.52
C PRO A 125 -17.60 -1.43 -9.72
N SER A 126 -18.08 -0.81 -8.63
CA SER A 126 -18.96 0.37 -8.70
C SER A 126 -18.18 1.70 -8.76
N TYR A 127 -16.96 1.75 -8.22
CA TYR A 127 -16.13 2.94 -8.10
C TYR A 127 -14.74 2.67 -8.69
N SER A 128 -14.57 2.90 -9.98
CA SER A 128 -13.33 2.64 -10.72
C SER A 128 -13.21 3.53 -11.94
N ILE A 129 -11.99 3.67 -12.47
CA ILE A 129 -11.76 4.28 -13.78
C ILE A 129 -12.22 3.31 -14.88
N ASN A 130 -13.14 3.73 -15.70
CA ASN A 130 -13.61 2.96 -16.83
C ASN A 130 -12.58 3.02 -17.97
N ARG A 131 -12.07 1.88 -18.40
CA ARG A 131 -10.99 1.81 -19.40
C ARG A 131 -11.41 2.28 -20.78
N GLU A 132 -12.70 2.16 -21.14
CA GLU A 132 -13.24 2.59 -22.42
C GLU A 132 -13.67 4.06 -22.40
N LYS A 133 -14.17 4.54 -21.26
CA LYS A 133 -14.69 5.90 -21.06
C LYS A 133 -14.11 6.50 -19.77
N PRO A 134 -12.81 6.77 -19.73
CA PRO A 134 -12.14 7.16 -18.48
C PRO A 134 -12.56 8.56 -18.01
N GLU A 135 -12.83 9.51 -18.92
CA GLU A 135 -13.14 10.89 -18.58
C GLU A 135 -14.40 11.03 -17.70
N PRO A 136 -15.56 10.42 -18.01
CA PRO A 136 -16.74 10.49 -17.14
C PRO A 136 -16.55 9.80 -15.82
N SER A 137 -15.73 8.74 -15.74
CA SER A 137 -15.51 7.97 -14.53
C SER A 137 -14.49 8.60 -13.56
N TYR A 138 -13.65 9.53 -14.02
CA TYR A 138 -12.78 10.33 -13.18
C TYR A 138 -13.51 11.57 -12.70
N ASN A 139 -14.24 11.43 -11.60
CA ASN A 139 -15.16 12.46 -11.08
C ASN A 139 -15.05 12.57 -9.55
N ASP A 140 -15.74 13.53 -8.96
CA ASP A 140 -15.69 13.80 -7.52
C ASP A 140 -16.35 12.73 -6.67
N VAL A 141 -17.31 11.96 -7.20
CA VAL A 141 -17.93 10.81 -6.54
C VAL A 141 -16.94 9.64 -6.46
N TYR A 142 -16.21 9.38 -7.56
CA TYR A 142 -15.13 8.40 -7.57
C TYR A 142 -14.04 8.72 -6.55
N LEU A 143 -13.54 9.96 -6.57
CA LEU A 143 -12.49 10.37 -5.65
C LEU A 143 -12.94 10.39 -4.19
N GLN A 144 -14.23 10.71 -3.92
CA GLN A 144 -14.78 10.60 -2.58
C GLN A 144 -14.70 9.16 -2.06
N SER A 145 -15.05 8.17 -2.88
CA SER A 145 -14.93 6.75 -2.51
C SER A 145 -13.48 6.35 -2.27
N VAL A 146 -12.55 6.72 -3.18
CA VAL A 146 -11.11 6.48 -3.04
C VAL A 146 -10.56 7.05 -1.73
N PHE A 147 -10.89 8.30 -1.44
CA PHE A 147 -10.41 8.99 -0.24
C PHE A 147 -11.04 8.43 1.04
N ALA A 148 -12.30 7.98 1.00
CA ALA A 148 -12.93 7.31 2.14
C ALA A 148 -12.24 5.96 2.46
N THR A 149 -11.81 5.21 1.43
CA THR A 149 -11.01 4.00 1.63
C THR A 149 -9.65 4.34 2.27
N ILE A 150 -9.00 5.43 1.85
CA ILE A 150 -7.76 5.89 2.48
C ILE A 150 -8.01 6.29 3.94
N ASP A 151 -9.05 7.08 4.24
CA ASP A 151 -9.39 7.49 5.62
C ASP A 151 -9.62 6.28 6.53
N GLU A 152 -10.27 5.23 6.01
CA GLU A 152 -10.54 4.00 6.77
C GLU A 152 -9.25 3.22 7.05
N PHE A 153 -8.37 3.04 6.07
CA PHE A 153 -7.24 2.13 6.21
C PHE A 153 -5.92 2.81 6.59
N ALA A 154 -5.79 4.12 6.47
CA ALA A 154 -4.57 4.84 6.85
C ALA A 154 -4.27 4.82 8.35
N LYS A 155 -5.29 4.57 9.18
CA LYS A 155 -5.18 4.48 10.65
C LYS A 155 -4.47 3.20 11.13
N TYR A 156 -4.35 2.17 10.27
CA TYR A 156 -3.72 0.89 10.63
C TYR A 156 -2.25 0.86 10.19
N SER A 157 -1.34 0.53 11.12
CA SER A 157 0.10 0.47 10.84
C SER A 157 0.46 -0.63 9.84
N ASN A 158 -0.32 -1.69 9.79
CA ASN A 158 -0.15 -2.82 8.87
C ASN A 158 -0.81 -2.64 7.49
N THR A 159 -1.39 -1.48 7.18
CA THR A 159 -1.66 -1.12 5.78
C THR A 159 -0.34 -0.79 5.10
N LEU A 160 0.12 -1.68 4.19
CA LEU A 160 1.40 -1.55 3.53
C LEU A 160 1.34 -0.53 2.39
N ALA A 161 0.36 -0.67 1.50
CA ALA A 161 0.26 0.14 0.29
C ALA A 161 -1.16 0.17 -0.27
N PHE A 162 -1.43 1.14 -1.15
CA PHE A 162 -2.66 1.23 -1.93
C PHE A 162 -2.38 1.09 -3.42
N PHE A 163 -3.23 0.35 -4.14
CA PHE A 163 -3.30 0.37 -5.59
C PHE A 163 -4.29 1.44 -6.07
N SER A 164 -3.82 2.33 -6.95
CA SER A 164 -4.66 3.33 -7.62
C SER A 164 -5.47 2.76 -8.79
N GLY A 165 -5.17 1.54 -9.20
CA GLY A 165 -5.86 0.79 -10.24
C GLY A 165 -5.23 -0.56 -10.49
N ASN A 166 -6.04 -1.49 -11.01
CA ASN A 166 -5.63 -2.82 -11.42
C ASN A 166 -6.04 -3.07 -12.87
N GLU A 167 -5.10 -3.40 -13.73
CA GLU A 167 -5.31 -3.78 -15.14
C GLU A 167 -6.26 -2.87 -15.94
N VAL A 168 -6.30 -1.59 -15.62
CA VAL A 168 -7.11 -0.62 -16.37
C VAL A 168 -6.60 -0.51 -17.81
N ILE A 169 -5.27 -0.54 -17.98
CA ILE A 169 -4.58 -0.65 -19.24
C ILE A 169 -4.29 -2.13 -19.50
N ASN A 170 -4.68 -2.64 -20.68
CA ASN A 170 -4.48 -4.03 -21.06
C ASN A 170 -3.95 -4.17 -22.51
N ASP A 171 -4.20 -5.31 -23.15
CA ASP A 171 -3.81 -5.63 -24.54
C ASP A 171 -4.67 -4.96 -25.61
N ILE A 172 -5.75 -4.29 -25.23
CA ILE A 172 -6.60 -3.49 -26.12
C ILE A 172 -6.00 -2.07 -26.18
N PRO A 173 -5.46 -1.62 -27.35
CA PRO A 173 -4.72 -0.35 -27.45
C PRO A 173 -5.51 0.88 -26.99
N GLU A 174 -6.83 0.88 -27.16
CA GLU A 174 -7.71 1.98 -26.76
C GLU A 174 -7.71 2.21 -25.25
N THR A 175 -7.42 1.18 -24.46
CA THR A 175 -7.36 1.27 -23.00
C THR A 175 -6.20 2.12 -22.51
N VAL A 176 -5.16 2.34 -23.31
CA VAL A 176 -4.03 3.23 -23.00
C VAL A 176 -4.52 4.67 -22.73
N GLY A 177 -5.63 5.09 -23.37
CA GLY A 177 -6.25 6.39 -23.11
C GLY A 177 -6.73 6.60 -21.66
N SER A 178 -6.82 5.53 -20.87
CA SER A 178 -7.14 5.61 -19.43
C SER A 178 -5.94 5.94 -18.54
N ALA A 179 -4.71 5.74 -19.03
CA ALA A 179 -3.48 5.92 -18.23
C ALA A 179 -3.37 7.30 -17.57
N PRO A 180 -3.68 8.44 -18.22
CA PRO A 180 -3.63 9.75 -17.58
C PRO A 180 -4.58 9.91 -16.39
N TYR A 181 -5.74 9.25 -16.44
CA TYR A 181 -6.73 9.31 -15.35
C TYR A 181 -6.30 8.45 -14.15
N VAL A 182 -5.73 7.27 -14.39
CA VAL A 182 -5.16 6.43 -13.35
C VAL A 182 -3.96 7.11 -12.69
N LYS A 183 -3.09 7.74 -13.49
CA LYS A 183 -1.94 8.50 -12.95
C LYS A 183 -2.41 9.74 -12.18
N ALA A 184 -3.46 10.43 -12.62
CA ALA A 184 -4.07 11.50 -11.86
C ALA A 184 -4.67 11.00 -10.54
N THR A 185 -5.30 9.82 -10.52
CA THR A 185 -5.76 9.17 -9.28
C THR A 185 -4.60 8.92 -8.34
N THR A 186 -3.45 8.38 -8.83
CA THR A 186 -2.23 8.19 -8.03
C THR A 186 -1.76 9.50 -7.40
N ARG A 187 -1.67 10.59 -8.19
CA ARG A 187 -1.34 11.93 -7.70
C ARG A 187 -2.30 12.37 -6.60
N ASP A 188 -3.60 12.28 -6.85
CA ASP A 188 -4.63 12.78 -5.93
C ASP A 188 -4.66 11.98 -4.62
N MET A 189 -4.44 10.67 -4.67
CA MET A 189 -4.30 9.83 -3.48
C MET A 189 -3.09 10.24 -2.63
N ARG A 190 -1.93 10.45 -3.26
CA ARG A 190 -0.71 10.87 -2.55
C ARG A 190 -0.86 12.26 -1.94
N GLN A 191 -1.48 13.19 -2.66
CA GLN A 191 -1.81 14.53 -2.14
C GLN A 191 -2.82 14.44 -0.98
N TYR A 192 -3.83 13.57 -1.10
CA TYR A 192 -4.81 13.37 -0.04
C TYR A 192 -4.16 12.84 1.23
N ILE A 193 -3.35 11.79 1.13
CA ILE A 193 -2.58 11.22 2.25
C ILE A 193 -1.77 12.31 2.95
N GLY A 194 -1.05 13.14 2.19
CA GLY A 194 -0.25 14.25 2.72
C GLY A 194 -1.11 15.35 3.37
N SER A 195 -2.18 15.80 2.70
CA SER A 195 -3.05 16.88 3.20
C SER A 195 -3.82 16.49 4.46
N ARG A 196 -4.12 15.18 4.62
CA ARG A 196 -4.76 14.66 5.83
C ARG A 196 -3.77 14.41 6.99
N GLY A 197 -2.48 14.62 6.78
CA GLY A 197 -1.45 14.36 7.78
C GLY A 197 -1.27 12.88 8.11
N TYR A 198 -1.69 11.98 7.22
CA TYR A 198 -1.43 10.55 7.39
C TYR A 198 0.05 10.24 7.16
N ARG A 199 0.52 9.12 7.72
CA ARG A 199 1.84 8.61 7.38
C ARG A 199 1.94 8.41 5.87
N LYS A 200 3.14 8.49 5.32
CA LYS A 200 3.36 8.20 3.91
C LYS A 200 3.10 6.70 3.66
N ILE A 201 1.92 6.39 3.12
CA ILE A 201 1.56 5.04 2.65
C ILE A 201 1.87 5.00 1.16
N PRO A 202 2.66 4.03 0.67
CA PRO A 202 2.98 3.92 -0.75
C PRO A 202 1.72 3.76 -1.62
N VAL A 203 1.67 4.46 -2.75
CA VAL A 203 0.61 4.36 -3.76
C VAL A 203 1.23 3.96 -5.09
N GLY A 204 0.65 2.95 -5.76
CA GLY A 204 1.14 2.47 -7.04
C GLY A 204 0.07 1.82 -7.89
N TYR A 205 0.49 1.21 -8.99
CA TYR A 205 -0.38 0.61 -9.98
C TYR A 205 -0.08 -0.87 -10.15
N SER A 206 -1.12 -1.68 -10.31
CA SER A 206 -1.06 -3.11 -10.66
C SER A 206 -1.35 -3.26 -12.15
N ALA A 207 -0.34 -3.63 -12.94
CA ALA A 207 -0.42 -3.69 -14.38
C ALA A 207 -0.66 -5.12 -14.89
N ALA A 208 -1.50 -5.28 -15.90
CA ALA A 208 -1.47 -6.46 -16.74
C ALA A 208 -0.08 -6.60 -17.40
N ASP A 209 0.47 -7.81 -17.46
CA ASP A 209 1.75 -8.07 -18.10
C ASP A 209 1.62 -8.22 -19.61
N VAL A 210 1.37 -7.12 -20.29
CA VAL A 210 1.18 -7.06 -21.75
C VAL A 210 2.49 -6.74 -22.44
N SER A 211 3.06 -7.70 -23.18
CA SER A 211 4.39 -7.56 -23.77
C SER A 211 4.56 -6.38 -24.71
N THR A 212 3.51 -5.92 -25.38
CA THR A 212 3.54 -4.84 -26.37
C THR A 212 3.62 -3.45 -25.74
N ASN A 213 3.09 -3.24 -24.54
CA ASN A 213 3.08 -1.94 -23.85
C ASN A 213 3.67 -1.97 -22.43
N ARG A 214 4.23 -3.11 -21.99
CA ARG A 214 4.79 -3.29 -20.64
C ARG A 214 5.73 -2.17 -20.21
N MET A 215 6.70 -1.85 -21.08
CA MET A 215 7.71 -0.85 -20.78
C MET A 215 7.10 0.54 -20.74
N GLN A 216 6.28 0.91 -21.72
CA GLN A 216 5.63 2.21 -21.76
C GLN A 216 4.73 2.43 -20.54
N THR A 217 3.97 1.40 -20.13
CA THR A 217 3.14 1.46 -18.93
C THR A 217 3.99 1.72 -17.69
N ALA A 218 5.06 0.95 -17.49
CA ALA A 218 5.94 1.12 -16.34
C ALA A 218 6.64 2.48 -16.34
N GLU A 219 7.18 2.90 -17.47
CA GLU A 219 7.81 4.21 -17.63
C GLU A 219 6.83 5.36 -17.34
N TYR A 220 5.58 5.26 -17.83
CA TYR A 220 4.57 6.28 -17.63
C TYR A 220 4.22 6.50 -16.16
N PHE A 221 4.10 5.45 -15.37
CA PHE A 221 3.85 5.56 -13.93
C PHE A 221 5.08 5.97 -13.10
N ASN A 222 6.27 5.99 -13.69
CA ASN A 222 7.52 6.43 -13.06
C ASN A 222 8.11 7.73 -13.66
N CYS A 223 7.45 8.34 -14.64
CA CYS A 223 7.93 9.59 -15.25
C CYS A 223 7.21 10.81 -14.69
N GLY A 224 7.67 12.01 -15.06
CA GLY A 224 7.08 13.28 -14.63
C GLY A 224 7.64 13.78 -13.30
N THR A 225 6.85 14.59 -12.61
CA THR A 225 7.23 15.19 -11.34
C THR A 225 7.00 14.23 -10.15
N ASP A 226 7.65 14.49 -9.02
CA ASP A 226 7.59 13.60 -7.85
C ASP A 226 6.19 13.46 -7.26
N ASP A 227 5.31 14.43 -7.46
CA ASP A 227 3.91 14.37 -7.01
C ASP A 227 3.03 13.48 -7.90
N GLU A 228 3.39 13.30 -9.18
CA GLU A 228 2.64 12.51 -10.15
C GLU A 228 3.07 11.03 -10.23
N ARG A 229 4.32 10.75 -9.84
CA ARG A 229 4.90 9.41 -9.92
C ARG A 229 4.29 8.47 -8.88
N SER A 230 4.21 7.19 -9.23
CA SER A 230 3.94 6.13 -8.27
C SER A 230 5.07 5.99 -7.25
N ASP A 231 4.76 5.46 -6.06
CA ASP A 231 5.77 5.06 -5.07
C ASP A 231 6.28 3.63 -5.31
N PHE A 232 5.57 2.82 -6.08
CA PHE A 232 5.94 1.48 -6.53
C PHE A 232 5.19 1.11 -7.81
N PHE A 233 5.61 0.04 -8.46
CA PHE A 233 4.93 -0.55 -9.62
C PHE A 233 4.76 -2.06 -9.42
N ALA A 234 3.68 -2.65 -9.92
CA ALA A 234 3.46 -4.08 -9.79
C ALA A 234 2.90 -4.69 -11.08
N PHE A 235 3.12 -6.00 -11.25
CA PHE A 235 2.66 -6.77 -12.41
C PHE A 235 1.84 -7.98 -12.00
N ASN A 236 0.77 -8.26 -12.76
CA ASN A 236 0.07 -9.53 -12.78
C ASN A 236 0.75 -10.45 -13.80
N ASP A 237 1.68 -11.28 -13.36
CA ASP A 237 2.59 -12.05 -14.22
C ASP A 237 2.34 -13.56 -14.13
N TYR A 238 1.74 -14.12 -15.14
CA TYR A 238 1.44 -15.56 -15.28
C TYR A 238 2.34 -16.28 -16.30
N SER A 239 3.52 -15.73 -16.60
CA SER A 239 4.42 -16.32 -17.62
C SER A 239 5.18 -17.56 -17.16
N TRP A 240 5.27 -17.80 -15.86
CA TRP A 240 5.86 -19.03 -15.31
C TRP A 240 4.80 -20.10 -15.12
N CYS A 241 4.71 -21.04 -16.06
CA CYS A 241 3.79 -22.19 -15.96
C CYS A 241 4.59 -23.47 -15.77
N SER A 242 4.52 -24.08 -14.57
CA SER A 242 5.31 -25.25 -14.19
C SER A 242 5.08 -26.45 -15.14
N PRO A 243 6.14 -27.22 -15.50
CA PRO A 243 7.53 -27.01 -15.17
C PRO A 243 8.13 -25.85 -15.97
N SER A 244 8.84 -24.94 -15.32
CA SER A 244 9.45 -23.78 -15.96
C SER A 244 10.79 -23.41 -15.29
N SER A 245 11.42 -22.34 -15.75
CA SER A 245 12.65 -21.80 -15.18
C SER A 245 12.72 -20.28 -15.35
N PHE A 246 13.68 -19.64 -14.69
CA PHE A 246 13.92 -18.20 -14.75
C PHE A 246 14.07 -17.69 -16.20
N THR A 247 14.73 -18.44 -17.07
CA THR A 247 14.88 -18.09 -18.48
C THR A 247 13.70 -18.52 -19.36
N GLN A 248 13.08 -19.67 -19.06
CA GLN A 248 11.96 -20.16 -19.86
C GLN A 248 10.68 -19.32 -19.66
N SER A 249 10.47 -18.77 -18.48
CA SER A 249 9.39 -17.82 -18.20
C SER A 249 9.64 -16.43 -18.77
N GLY A 250 10.88 -16.13 -19.17
CA GLY A 250 11.29 -14.79 -19.59
C GLY A 250 11.55 -13.82 -18.44
N TRP A 251 11.53 -14.29 -17.19
CA TRP A 251 11.79 -13.45 -16.02
C TRP A 251 13.19 -12.88 -16.00
N ASP A 252 14.18 -13.56 -16.57
CA ASP A 252 15.53 -13.06 -16.77
C ASP A 252 15.56 -11.78 -17.64
N GLN A 253 14.73 -11.73 -18.69
CA GLN A 253 14.60 -10.55 -19.55
C GLN A 253 13.85 -9.42 -18.83
N LYS A 254 12.82 -9.74 -18.04
CA LYS A 254 12.09 -8.75 -17.24
C LYS A 254 13.01 -8.11 -16.19
N VAL A 255 13.81 -8.90 -15.47
CA VAL A 255 14.84 -8.39 -14.55
C VAL A 255 15.82 -7.45 -15.27
N LYS A 256 16.31 -7.84 -16.43
CA LYS A 256 17.22 -7.01 -17.23
C LYS A 256 16.57 -5.69 -17.64
N ASN A 257 15.33 -5.72 -18.09
CA ASN A 257 14.60 -4.53 -18.54
C ASN A 257 14.29 -3.55 -17.40
N PHE A 258 14.02 -4.06 -16.20
CA PHE A 258 13.70 -3.23 -15.04
C PHE A 258 14.89 -2.94 -14.12
N THR A 259 16.11 -3.36 -14.49
CA THR A 259 17.32 -2.97 -13.76
C THR A 259 17.51 -1.45 -13.85
N GLY A 260 17.58 -0.80 -12.69
CA GLY A 260 17.71 0.67 -12.61
C GLY A 260 16.40 1.44 -12.72
N TYR A 261 15.23 0.77 -12.68
CA TYR A 261 13.91 1.42 -12.77
C TYR A 261 13.63 2.43 -11.64
N GLY A 262 14.23 2.25 -10.46
CA GLY A 262 14.25 3.25 -9.39
C GLY A 262 13.00 3.28 -8.49
N LEU A 263 12.02 2.40 -8.70
CA LEU A 263 10.89 2.16 -7.79
C LEU A 263 10.86 0.69 -7.37
N PRO A 264 10.29 0.37 -6.20
CA PRO A 264 10.01 -1.01 -5.85
C PRO A 264 9.09 -1.65 -6.89
N ILE A 265 9.43 -2.88 -7.31
CA ILE A 265 8.60 -3.71 -8.18
C ILE A 265 8.28 -5.00 -7.44
N PHE A 266 7.05 -5.50 -7.57
CA PHE A 266 6.67 -6.83 -7.12
C PHE A 266 5.62 -7.44 -8.04
N LEU A 267 5.38 -8.73 -7.93
CA LEU A 267 4.30 -9.40 -8.65
C LEU A 267 3.02 -9.26 -7.83
N SER A 268 2.10 -8.41 -8.29
CA SER A 268 0.80 -8.22 -7.66
C SER A 268 -0.12 -9.42 -7.84
N GLU A 269 0.17 -10.24 -8.84
CA GLU A 269 -0.42 -11.56 -9.04
C GLU A 269 0.59 -12.47 -9.75
N TRP A 270 0.66 -13.75 -9.33
CA TRP A 270 1.39 -14.81 -10.01
C TRP A 270 0.77 -16.16 -9.69
N GLY A 271 1.11 -17.23 -10.40
CA GLY A 271 0.62 -18.57 -10.11
C GLY A 271 -0.17 -19.20 -11.27
N CYS A 272 0.50 -19.40 -12.42
CA CYS A 272 -0.09 -19.99 -13.62
C CYS A 272 -0.70 -21.36 -13.35
N THR A 273 -1.94 -21.59 -13.81
CA THR A 273 -2.73 -22.84 -13.64
C THR A 273 -2.84 -23.68 -14.90
N LYS A 274 -2.10 -23.35 -15.97
CA LYS A 274 -2.11 -24.16 -17.21
C LYS A 274 -1.66 -25.60 -16.98
N ASN A 275 -0.81 -25.81 -15.98
CA ASN A 275 -0.31 -27.09 -15.54
C ASN A 275 -0.47 -27.22 -14.02
N LYS A 276 -0.20 -28.42 -13.46
CA LYS A 276 -0.15 -28.59 -12.01
C LYS A 276 0.91 -27.67 -11.42
N ARG A 277 0.52 -26.85 -10.44
CA ARG A 277 1.42 -25.91 -9.78
C ARG A 277 2.38 -26.63 -8.82
N ASP A 278 3.64 -26.25 -8.86
CA ASP A 278 4.67 -26.68 -7.90
C ASP A 278 5.26 -25.47 -7.12
N PHE A 279 4.79 -24.25 -7.46
CA PHE A 279 5.22 -22.98 -6.88
C PHE A 279 6.74 -22.76 -6.92
N SER A 280 7.40 -23.35 -7.93
CA SER A 280 8.84 -23.21 -8.16
C SER A 280 9.25 -21.79 -8.58
N GLU A 281 8.31 -20.93 -8.93
CA GLU A 281 8.48 -19.48 -9.11
C GLU A 281 9.23 -18.84 -7.94
N LEU A 282 8.93 -19.28 -6.72
CA LEU A 282 9.60 -18.80 -5.51
C LEU A 282 11.10 -19.04 -5.50
N SER A 283 11.60 -20.06 -6.23
CA SER A 283 13.04 -20.32 -6.34
C SER A 283 13.80 -19.19 -7.03
N ALA A 284 13.16 -18.47 -7.94
CA ALA A 284 13.71 -17.28 -8.58
C ALA A 284 13.30 -16.01 -7.83
N LEU A 285 12.01 -15.85 -7.53
CA LEU A 285 11.45 -14.65 -6.91
C LEU A 285 12.08 -14.32 -5.54
N MET A 286 12.39 -15.37 -4.74
CA MET A 286 13.06 -15.26 -3.44
C MET A 286 14.56 -15.53 -3.54
N SER A 287 15.23 -15.12 -4.62
CA SER A 287 16.67 -15.31 -4.81
C SER A 287 17.34 -14.06 -5.32
N ASN A 288 18.67 -14.07 -5.29
CA ASN A 288 19.49 -12.97 -5.85
C ASN A 288 19.35 -12.79 -7.37
N GLN A 289 18.69 -13.73 -8.07
CA GLN A 289 18.35 -13.55 -9.48
C GLN A 289 17.34 -12.42 -9.70
N MET A 290 16.42 -12.23 -8.74
CA MET A 290 15.34 -11.25 -8.87
C MET A 290 15.36 -10.15 -7.82
N SER A 291 15.92 -10.40 -6.63
CA SER A 291 15.81 -9.48 -5.48
C SER A 291 16.42 -8.08 -5.72
N GLY A 292 17.35 -7.94 -6.66
CA GLY A 292 17.89 -6.63 -7.06
C GLY A 292 16.89 -5.73 -7.80
N VAL A 293 15.75 -6.31 -8.26
CA VAL A 293 14.71 -5.60 -9.00
C VAL A 293 13.35 -5.83 -8.36
N TYR A 294 13.00 -7.07 -8.01
CA TYR A 294 11.69 -7.43 -7.48
C TYR A 294 11.71 -7.59 -5.97
N SER A 295 10.66 -7.13 -5.32
CA SER A 295 10.44 -7.22 -3.87
C SER A 295 9.40 -8.29 -3.51
N GLY A 296 9.42 -9.43 -4.21
CA GLY A 296 8.52 -10.55 -3.96
C GLY A 296 7.20 -10.48 -4.72
N GLY A 297 6.15 -11.07 -4.18
CA GLY A 297 4.83 -11.09 -4.83
C GLY A 297 3.75 -11.82 -4.06
N LEU A 298 2.55 -11.80 -4.65
CA LEU A 298 1.30 -12.35 -4.13
C LEU A 298 0.83 -13.48 -5.04
N LEU A 299 0.60 -14.66 -4.46
CA LEU A 299 -0.01 -15.78 -5.19
C LEU A 299 -1.49 -15.47 -5.48
N TYR A 300 -1.92 -15.56 -6.71
CA TYR A 300 -3.32 -15.55 -7.09
C TYR A 300 -3.84 -17.00 -7.14
N GLU A 301 -4.80 -17.44 -6.29
CA GLU A 301 -5.43 -16.73 -5.20
C GLU A 301 -5.77 -17.65 -4.02
N TYR A 302 -6.31 -17.12 -2.93
CA TYR A 302 -6.65 -17.90 -1.74
C TYR A 302 -7.81 -18.84 -1.98
N SER A 303 -9.01 -18.31 -2.23
CA SER A 303 -10.23 -19.10 -2.38
C SER A 303 -10.56 -19.44 -3.83
N ARG A 304 -11.15 -20.61 -4.03
CA ARG A 304 -11.54 -21.08 -5.35
C ARG A 304 -12.88 -20.49 -5.77
N GLU A 305 -12.85 -19.67 -6.82
CA GLU A 305 -13.97 -18.83 -7.26
C GLU A 305 -14.53 -19.23 -8.64
N GLY A 306 -14.70 -20.49 -8.91
CA GLY A 306 -15.15 -20.98 -10.24
C GLY A 306 -14.03 -20.97 -11.30
N ASN A 307 -12.81 -20.60 -10.92
CA ASN A 307 -11.57 -20.72 -11.66
C ASN A 307 -10.66 -21.76 -10.97
N ALA A 308 -9.47 -22.03 -11.53
CA ALA A 308 -8.54 -23.01 -11.00
C ALA A 308 -7.44 -22.41 -10.12
N PHE A 309 -7.50 -21.11 -9.77
CA PHE A 309 -6.41 -20.43 -9.07
C PHE A 309 -6.44 -20.60 -7.55
N GLY A 310 -7.61 -20.76 -6.94
CA GLY A 310 -7.74 -20.91 -5.50
C GLY A 310 -7.01 -22.13 -4.95
N ILE A 311 -6.52 -22.03 -3.72
CA ILE A 311 -5.85 -23.10 -2.97
C ILE A 311 -6.70 -23.65 -1.81
N VAL A 312 -7.88 -23.04 -1.57
CA VAL A 312 -8.88 -23.54 -0.63
C VAL A 312 -10.27 -23.47 -1.25
N GLU A 313 -11.17 -24.37 -0.84
CA GLU A 313 -12.58 -24.28 -1.11
C GLU A 313 -13.31 -23.75 0.13
N LEU A 314 -14.09 -22.67 -0.05
CA LEU A 314 -14.96 -22.13 0.98
C LEU A 314 -16.34 -22.75 0.79
N SER A 315 -16.90 -23.36 1.83
CA SER A 315 -18.30 -23.82 1.80
C SER A 315 -19.22 -22.73 2.34
N GLY A 316 -20.50 -22.77 1.96
CA GLY A 316 -21.49 -21.76 2.32
C GLY A 316 -21.73 -21.56 3.83
N ASP A 317 -21.21 -22.45 4.67
CA ASP A 317 -21.15 -22.26 6.12
C ASP A 317 -19.90 -21.47 6.46
N SER A 318 -20.05 -20.38 7.20
CA SER A 318 -18.99 -19.40 7.55
C SER A 318 -17.73 -20.02 8.17
N ASP A 319 -17.79 -21.27 8.65
CA ASP A 319 -16.71 -21.86 9.46
C ASP A 319 -15.86 -22.91 8.73
N SER A 320 -16.28 -23.40 7.57
CA SER A 320 -15.56 -24.50 6.92
C SER A 320 -14.70 -24.04 5.74
N VAL A 321 -13.41 -24.38 5.82
CA VAL A 321 -12.41 -24.19 4.78
C VAL A 321 -11.81 -25.55 4.48
N LYS A 322 -11.88 -25.99 3.23
CA LYS A 322 -11.21 -27.19 2.76
C LYS A 322 -9.95 -26.80 1.99
N GLU A 323 -8.82 -27.16 2.53
CA GLU A 323 -7.52 -27.00 1.88
C GLU A 323 -7.38 -28.06 0.78
N ASP A 324 -6.87 -27.64 -0.39
CA ASP A 324 -6.55 -28.58 -1.48
C ASP A 324 -5.04 -28.92 -1.51
N ASP A 325 -4.62 -29.73 -2.48
CA ASP A 325 -3.21 -30.14 -2.61
C ASP A 325 -2.26 -28.94 -2.81
N ASP A 326 -2.74 -27.88 -3.45
CA ASP A 326 -1.95 -26.68 -3.73
C ASP A 326 -1.66 -25.88 -2.47
N PHE A 327 -2.53 -25.93 -1.46
CA PHE A 327 -2.26 -25.31 -0.15
C PHE A 327 -1.00 -25.89 0.50
N ALA A 328 -0.92 -27.20 0.62
CA ALA A 328 0.23 -27.89 1.21
C ALA A 328 1.51 -27.69 0.35
N THR A 329 1.35 -27.68 -0.98
CA THR A 329 2.47 -27.46 -1.91
C THR A 329 3.01 -26.03 -1.81
N PHE A 330 2.14 -25.02 -1.76
CA PHE A 330 2.53 -23.63 -1.59
C PHE A 330 3.19 -23.38 -0.22
N LYS A 331 2.62 -23.91 0.85
CA LYS A 331 3.23 -23.87 2.20
C LYS A 331 4.66 -24.43 2.19
N SER A 332 4.83 -25.58 1.56
CA SER A 332 6.14 -26.23 1.44
C SER A 332 7.12 -25.38 0.62
N ALA A 333 6.66 -24.77 -0.45
CA ALA A 333 7.48 -23.90 -1.30
C ALA A 333 7.89 -22.60 -0.55
N LEU A 334 6.97 -21.98 0.19
CA LEU A 334 7.29 -20.81 1.05
C LEU A 334 8.36 -21.18 2.10
N ALA A 335 8.27 -22.35 2.74
CA ALA A 335 9.27 -22.79 3.70
C ALA A 335 10.63 -23.10 3.03
N LYS A 336 10.62 -23.67 1.82
CA LYS A 336 11.83 -24.04 1.07
C LYS A 336 12.59 -22.83 0.53
N TYR A 337 11.89 -21.77 0.15
CA TYR A 337 12.46 -20.57 -0.48
C TYR A 337 12.22 -19.32 0.39
N PRO A 338 13.00 -19.15 1.47
CA PRO A 338 12.89 -17.97 2.34
C PRO A 338 13.30 -16.69 1.59
N ALA A 339 12.87 -15.54 2.12
CA ALA A 339 13.32 -14.25 1.60
C ALA A 339 14.85 -14.13 1.65
N PRO A 340 15.49 -13.46 0.66
CA PRO A 340 16.93 -13.21 0.68
C PRO A 340 17.34 -12.42 1.92
N SER A 341 18.53 -12.68 2.41
CA SER A 341 19.16 -11.89 3.47
C SER A 341 19.85 -10.63 2.92
N GLY A 342 20.07 -9.64 3.79
CA GLY A 342 20.74 -8.40 3.43
C GLY A 342 19.84 -7.45 2.62
N ASP A 343 20.46 -6.56 1.84
CA ASP A 343 19.76 -5.55 1.04
C ASP A 343 19.22 -6.06 -0.31
N GLY A 344 19.52 -7.33 -0.65
CA GLY A 344 19.04 -8.00 -1.85
C GLY A 344 19.45 -7.34 -3.18
N GLY A 345 20.48 -6.50 -3.18
CA GLY A 345 20.88 -5.74 -4.36
C GLY A 345 20.15 -4.39 -4.49
N PHE A 346 19.77 -3.82 -3.35
CA PHE A 346 19.14 -2.49 -3.29
C PHE A 346 19.94 -1.41 -4.00
N THR A 347 19.24 -0.53 -4.70
CA THR A 347 19.79 0.72 -5.23
C THR A 347 18.99 1.91 -4.71
N SER A 348 19.68 2.95 -4.25
CA SER A 348 19.06 4.16 -3.71
C SER A 348 18.50 5.11 -4.78
N THR A 349 18.65 4.75 -6.06
CA THR A 349 18.19 5.57 -7.18
C THR A 349 16.67 5.69 -7.14
N THR A 350 16.18 6.93 -7.06
CA THR A 350 14.74 7.28 -7.12
C THR A 350 14.45 8.24 -8.27
N LYS A 351 15.41 8.40 -9.20
CA LYS A 351 15.26 9.34 -10.31
C LYS A 351 14.11 8.91 -11.23
N ALA A 352 13.26 9.87 -11.60
CA ALA A 352 12.25 9.68 -12.61
C ALA A 352 12.87 9.18 -13.93
N VAL A 353 12.21 8.24 -14.58
CA VAL A 353 12.55 7.84 -15.95
C VAL A 353 11.97 8.84 -16.96
N ALA A 354 12.44 8.81 -18.20
CA ALA A 354 11.79 9.58 -19.26
C ALA A 354 10.36 9.07 -19.49
N CYS A 355 9.42 9.99 -19.78
CA CYS A 355 8.09 9.58 -20.18
C CYS A 355 8.14 8.87 -21.54
N PRO A 356 7.37 7.79 -21.73
CA PRO A 356 7.38 7.03 -22.97
C PRO A 356 6.91 7.88 -24.15
N THR A 357 7.55 7.67 -25.29
CA THR A 357 7.12 8.27 -26.56
C THR A 357 5.83 7.60 -27.02
N GLN A 358 4.86 8.41 -27.49
CA GLN A 358 3.64 7.89 -28.06
C GLN A 358 3.92 7.21 -29.41
N ASP A 359 3.26 6.09 -29.64
CA ASP A 359 3.32 5.30 -30.87
C ASP A 359 1.98 4.60 -31.14
N ALA A 360 1.95 3.61 -32.02
CA ALA A 360 0.73 2.89 -32.38
C ALA A 360 0.12 2.06 -31.24
N VAL A 361 0.93 1.65 -30.26
CA VAL A 361 0.49 0.84 -29.10
C VAL A 361 0.39 1.64 -27.81
N TRP A 362 0.92 2.88 -27.82
CA TRP A 362 0.93 3.77 -26.66
C TRP A 362 0.45 5.16 -27.06
N SER A 363 -0.87 5.38 -27.00
CA SER A 363 -1.51 6.66 -27.33
C SER A 363 -2.33 7.19 -26.15
N LEU A 364 -1.91 8.32 -25.61
CA LEU A 364 -2.58 8.98 -24.47
C LEU A 364 -3.68 9.95 -24.91
N GLY A 365 -4.03 9.96 -26.21
CA GLY A 365 -5.05 10.83 -26.76
C GLY A 365 -4.73 12.33 -26.59
N LYS A 366 -5.66 13.08 -26.04
CA LYS A 366 -5.53 14.55 -25.85
C LYS A 366 -4.48 14.96 -24.80
N TRP A 367 -4.04 14.03 -23.93
CA TRP A 367 -3.22 14.38 -22.76
C TRP A 367 -1.72 14.51 -23.08
N GLY A 368 -1.22 13.83 -24.09
CA GLY A 368 0.22 13.80 -24.36
C GLY A 368 1.00 13.10 -23.23
N ALA A 369 2.33 13.24 -23.22
CA ALA A 369 3.19 12.51 -22.32
C ALA A 369 3.24 13.08 -20.88
N SER A 370 2.98 14.37 -20.70
CA SER A 370 3.20 15.09 -19.43
C SER A 370 1.98 15.79 -18.85
N ALA A 371 0.87 15.83 -19.59
CA ALA A 371 -0.34 16.49 -19.11
C ALA A 371 -1.27 15.48 -18.42
N LEU A 372 -1.82 15.85 -17.27
CA LEU A 372 -2.81 15.07 -16.52
C LEU A 372 -4.11 15.85 -16.35
N PRO A 373 -5.26 15.17 -16.23
CA PRO A 373 -6.48 15.85 -15.83
C PRO A 373 -6.31 16.49 -14.44
N ALA A 374 -6.81 17.71 -14.28
CA ALA A 374 -6.90 18.35 -12.97
C ALA A 374 -7.86 17.57 -12.07
N ILE A 375 -7.65 17.67 -10.76
CA ILE A 375 -8.63 17.11 -9.82
C ILE A 375 -10.00 17.77 -10.04
N PRO A 376 -11.11 16.99 -10.12
CA PRO A 376 -12.45 17.54 -10.20
C PRO A 376 -12.73 18.56 -9.10
N ASP A 377 -13.34 19.70 -9.44
CA ASP A 377 -13.55 20.79 -8.47
C ASP A 377 -14.34 20.34 -7.24
N GLY A 378 -15.34 19.49 -7.44
CA GLY A 378 -16.12 18.91 -6.35
C GLY A 378 -15.31 18.05 -5.36
N ALA A 379 -14.16 17.51 -5.80
CA ALA A 379 -13.28 16.70 -4.94
C ALA A 379 -12.27 17.51 -4.12
N LYS A 380 -11.96 18.75 -4.52
CA LYS A 380 -10.97 19.60 -3.81
C LYS A 380 -11.30 19.81 -2.34
N LYS A 381 -12.57 19.89 -1.98
CA LYS A 381 -13.03 20.04 -0.60
C LYS A 381 -12.57 18.90 0.32
N TYR A 382 -12.42 17.69 -0.22
CA TYR A 382 -12.01 16.52 0.57
C TYR A 382 -10.57 16.62 1.05
N MET A 383 -9.69 17.33 0.33
CA MET A 383 -8.29 17.52 0.73
C MET A 383 -8.16 18.13 2.12
N THR A 384 -9.10 19.00 2.53
CA THR A 384 -9.09 19.65 3.83
C THR A 384 -10.11 19.07 4.81
N ALA A 385 -11.33 18.79 4.33
CA ALA A 385 -12.43 18.33 5.18
C ALA A 385 -12.42 16.81 5.45
N GLY A 386 -11.68 16.03 4.64
CA GLY A 386 -11.79 14.56 4.60
C GLY A 386 -12.94 14.11 3.72
N ALA A 387 -12.94 12.82 3.37
CA ALA A 387 -13.93 12.23 2.47
C ALA A 387 -15.34 12.11 3.12
N GLY A 388 -15.41 12.18 4.43
CA GLY A 388 -16.64 11.88 5.17
C GLY A 388 -16.98 10.38 5.16
N LYS A 389 -18.26 10.05 5.30
CA LYS A 389 -18.68 8.65 5.25
C LYS A 389 -18.52 8.11 3.83
N GLY A 390 -17.83 6.98 3.68
CA GLY A 390 -17.70 6.26 2.42
C GLY A 390 -19.04 5.78 1.88
N PRO A 391 -19.21 5.65 0.55
CA PRO A 391 -20.44 5.15 -0.07
C PRO A 391 -20.63 3.65 0.15
N GLY A 392 -19.59 2.92 0.58
CA GLY A 392 -19.62 1.48 0.74
C GLY A 392 -19.75 0.74 -0.60
N LEU A 393 -20.05 -0.57 -0.50
CA LEU A 393 -20.26 -1.42 -1.67
C LEU A 393 -21.70 -1.34 -2.25
N SER A 394 -22.63 -0.74 -1.52
CA SER A 394 -24.03 -0.59 -1.91
C SER A 394 -24.38 0.79 -2.49
N GLY A 395 -23.41 1.68 -2.66
CA GLY A 395 -23.63 2.99 -3.25
C GLY A 395 -23.93 2.94 -4.75
N ASP A 396 -24.43 4.05 -5.30
CA ASP A 396 -24.93 4.15 -6.68
C ASP A 396 -23.82 4.05 -7.76
N GLY A 397 -22.54 4.01 -7.34
CA GLY A 397 -21.39 3.96 -8.23
C GLY A 397 -21.00 5.33 -8.80
N SER A 398 -19.87 5.34 -9.52
CA SER A 398 -19.25 6.56 -10.00
C SER A 398 -19.14 6.68 -11.53
N GLN A 399 -19.56 5.66 -12.29
CA GLN A 399 -19.24 5.58 -13.73
C GLN A 399 -19.75 6.77 -14.56
N ASN A 400 -20.91 7.32 -14.20
CA ASN A 400 -21.53 8.46 -14.87
C ASN A 400 -22.09 9.48 -13.85
N ALA A 401 -21.54 9.53 -12.65
CA ALA A 401 -22.03 10.37 -11.56
C ALA A 401 -21.03 11.51 -11.25
N GLY A 402 -21.57 12.59 -10.67
CA GLY A 402 -20.74 13.68 -10.15
C GLY A 402 -20.14 14.61 -11.19
N GLY A 403 -19.26 15.50 -10.72
CA GLY A 403 -18.55 16.48 -11.54
C GLY A 403 -17.19 15.93 -11.99
N THR A 404 -16.97 15.92 -13.31
CA THR A 404 -15.70 15.49 -13.92
C THR A 404 -14.64 16.60 -13.90
N SER A 405 -13.41 16.25 -14.26
CA SER A 405 -12.34 17.22 -14.45
C SER A 405 -12.65 18.16 -15.62
N THR A 406 -12.47 19.45 -15.41
CA THR A 406 -12.71 20.50 -16.43
C THR A 406 -11.42 21.11 -16.97
N GLY A 407 -10.25 20.66 -16.52
CA GLY A 407 -8.98 21.26 -16.89
C GLY A 407 -7.81 20.31 -16.87
N THR A 408 -6.65 20.86 -17.16
CA THR A 408 -5.33 20.19 -17.09
C THR A 408 -4.62 20.63 -15.81
N ALA A 409 -4.00 19.69 -15.10
CA ALA A 409 -3.13 20.01 -13.98
C ALA A 409 -1.77 20.49 -14.48
N GLU A 410 -1.22 21.53 -13.85
CA GLU A 410 0.17 21.90 -14.05
C GLU A 410 1.08 20.88 -13.34
N PRO A 411 2.14 20.37 -14.00
CA PRO A 411 3.10 19.48 -13.37
C PRO A 411 3.70 20.12 -12.10
N GLY A 412 3.83 19.32 -11.03
CA GLY A 412 4.39 19.80 -9.77
C GLY A 412 3.50 20.75 -8.97
N SER A 413 2.23 20.91 -9.33
CA SER A 413 1.27 21.79 -8.63
C SER A 413 0.81 21.24 -7.27
N GLY A 414 1.14 19.97 -6.97
CA GLY A 414 0.84 19.32 -5.70
C GLY A 414 2.10 18.94 -4.93
N SER A 415 2.36 19.56 -3.79
CA SER A 415 3.45 19.13 -2.91
C SER A 415 3.01 17.99 -2.01
N VAL A 416 3.63 16.82 -2.15
CA VAL A 416 3.49 15.74 -1.17
C VAL A 416 4.42 16.04 0.01
N SER A 417 3.88 16.62 1.09
CA SER A 417 4.65 16.79 2.32
C SER A 417 4.95 15.41 2.93
N ALA A 418 6.23 15.05 3.02
CA ALA A 418 6.64 13.90 3.79
C ALA A 418 6.46 14.22 5.28
N THR A 419 5.44 13.65 5.91
CA THR A 419 5.38 13.65 7.36
C THR A 419 6.43 12.67 7.87
N ALA A 420 7.43 13.16 8.60
CA ALA A 420 8.40 12.32 9.28
C ALA A 420 7.62 11.36 10.20
N SER A 421 7.97 10.08 10.16
CA SER A 421 7.43 9.07 11.06
C SER A 421 7.82 9.42 12.49
N GLY A 422 6.94 10.15 13.18
CA GLY A 422 6.96 10.26 14.62
C GLY A 422 6.27 9.04 15.20
N ASP A 423 6.97 8.33 16.06
CA ASP A 423 6.45 7.30 16.94
C ASP A 423 5.27 7.88 17.73
N ASN A 424 4.03 7.54 17.37
CA ASN A 424 2.85 7.97 18.10
C ASN A 424 1.86 6.83 18.30
N GLY A 425 2.10 6.07 19.36
CA GLY A 425 1.01 5.52 20.15
C GLY A 425 0.37 6.67 20.95
N GLY A 426 -0.88 7.05 20.64
CA GLY A 426 -1.55 8.06 21.45
C GLY A 426 -2.85 8.57 20.84
N THR A 427 -3.95 8.16 21.43
CA THR A 427 -5.29 8.76 21.54
C THR A 427 -5.49 10.12 20.85
N GLY A 428 -6.44 10.17 19.94
CA GLY A 428 -6.89 11.34 19.21
C GLY A 428 -7.25 12.54 20.10
N ARG A 429 -6.59 13.67 19.82
CA ARG A 429 -7.05 15.00 20.16
C ARG A 429 -7.15 15.79 18.87
N PRO A 430 -8.22 16.56 18.65
CA PRO A 430 -8.29 17.44 17.49
C PRO A 430 -7.24 18.54 17.62
N ALA A 431 -6.51 18.81 16.54
CA ALA A 431 -5.54 19.89 16.46
C ALA A 431 -6.25 21.26 16.49
N PRO A 432 -5.70 22.28 17.17
CA PRO A 432 -6.22 23.64 17.13
C PRO A 432 -5.96 24.28 15.75
N PRO A 433 -6.77 25.25 15.32
CA PRO A 433 -6.60 25.93 14.05
C PRO A 433 -5.28 26.70 14.01
N MET A 434 -4.50 26.51 12.93
CA MET A 434 -3.29 27.31 12.69
C MET A 434 -3.67 28.72 12.22
N ASP A 435 -3.23 29.68 12.98
CA ASP A 435 -3.28 31.10 12.65
C ASP A 435 -2.22 31.39 11.56
N MET A 436 -2.66 31.86 10.40
CA MET A 436 -1.79 32.21 9.28
C MET A 436 -1.28 33.66 9.50
N SER A 437 -0.20 33.80 10.25
CA SER A 437 0.55 35.07 10.29
C SER A 437 1.56 35.11 9.15
N PHE A 438 1.32 35.95 8.18
CA PHE A 438 2.23 36.29 7.10
C PHE A 438 3.52 36.91 7.64
N PHE A 439 4.65 36.27 7.48
CA PHE A 439 5.96 36.92 7.61
C PHE A 439 6.39 37.48 6.24
N ILE A 440 6.31 38.80 6.11
CA ILE A 440 6.95 39.54 5.02
C ILE A 440 8.45 39.62 5.36
N VAL A 441 9.29 38.93 4.64
CA VAL A 441 10.74 39.16 4.68
C VAL A 441 11.12 40.12 3.57
N THR A 442 11.42 41.33 3.95
CA THR A 442 12.04 42.37 3.08
C THR A 442 13.50 41.99 2.85
N GLY A 443 13.83 41.53 1.67
CA GLY A 443 15.20 41.26 1.23
C GLY A 443 15.87 42.57 0.80
N VAL A 444 16.98 42.92 1.44
CA VAL A 444 17.87 44.00 1.06
C VAL A 444 18.77 43.52 -0.07
N ALA A 445 18.68 44.17 -1.23
CA ALA A 445 19.55 43.94 -2.37
C ALA A 445 20.96 44.54 -2.09
N GLY A 446 21.97 43.68 -2.09
CA GLY A 446 23.38 44.09 -2.12
C GLY A 446 23.95 43.93 -3.52
N PHE A 447 24.21 45.05 -4.18
CA PHE A 447 24.99 45.13 -5.42
C PHE A 447 26.47 44.85 -5.11
N PHE A 448 27.06 43.91 -5.81
CA PHE A 448 28.53 43.88 -6.02
C PHE A 448 28.82 43.75 -7.51
N THR A 449 29.38 44.85 -8.02
CA THR A 449 30.08 44.92 -9.31
C THR A 449 31.40 44.19 -9.21
N LEU A 450 31.76 43.37 -10.19
CA LEU A 450 33.14 42.92 -10.42
C LEU A 450 33.51 43.13 -11.87
N VAL A 451 34.50 43.98 -12.03
CA VAL A 451 35.23 44.32 -13.27
C VAL A 451 36.29 43.24 -13.55
N GLY A 452 36.34 42.78 -14.76
CA GLY A 452 37.47 42.44 -15.64
C GLY A 452 38.61 41.58 -15.15
N THR A 453 39.04 40.63 -15.95
CA THR A 453 40.12 40.76 -16.92
C THR A 453 40.31 39.46 -17.72
N LEU A 454 40.45 39.60 -19.01
CA LEU A 454 41.03 38.66 -19.97
C LEU A 454 42.49 38.28 -19.57
N LEU A 455 42.91 37.05 -19.84
CA LEU A 455 44.09 36.70 -20.64
C LEU A 455 44.43 35.20 -20.55
N LEU A 456 44.57 34.62 -21.75
CA LEU A 456 45.27 33.38 -22.19
C LEU A 456 44.50 32.09 -22.04
#